data_e2590c32345900441285d48338b4c042
#
_entry.id   e2590c32345900441285d48338b4c042
#
_cell.length_a   1.000
_cell.length_b   1.000
_cell.length_c   1.000
_cell.angle_alpha   90.00
_cell.angle_beta   90.00
_cell.angle_gamma   90.00
#
_symmetry.space_group_name_H-M   'P 1'
#
loop_
_entity.id
_entity.type
_entity.pdbx_description
1 polymer ?
#
loop_
_entity_poly.entity_id
_entity_poly.type
_entity_poly.pdbx_seq_one_letter_code
_entity_poly.pdbx_strand_id
1 'polypeptide(L)'
;YYDNDFEVFIDPDNDGHNYFEIEVNARNVLFDLILEKPYRVGGDFLLQWDCPGIQSAIYIDGTLNNPKDTDKFWSVEMAIPRQALTLSFNNLLKAGNTWRINFSRVEWLKKPEENWVWNATGRIDMHMPERWGYMYLSGKTVGAQDEMKYPHDMNVYKNMWAVFYAQQDSYNETKKYKTLAELGLANAGLTFESTSASYQIRAEVPAEGMVYILNNEGRFWKEKK
;
A
#
# COMPACT_ATOMS: atom_id res chain seq x y z
N TYR A 1 7.64 -15.60 7.82
CA TYR A 1 6.73 -15.71 6.67
C TYR A 1 6.31 -17.15 6.29
N TYR A 2 6.67 -18.17 7.04
CA TYR A 2 6.19 -19.56 6.86
C TYR A 2 5.25 -20.00 7.99
N ASP A 3 4.65 -19.07 8.70
CA ASP A 3 3.67 -19.30 9.74
C ASP A 3 2.38 -18.53 9.42
N ASN A 4 1.28 -18.86 10.06
CA ASN A 4 0.09 -18.04 9.99
C ASN A 4 0.35 -16.71 10.69
N ASP A 5 0.07 -15.62 10.06
CA ASP A 5 0.39 -14.28 10.55
C ASP A 5 -0.72 -13.27 10.28
N PHE A 6 -0.54 -12.11 10.87
CA PHE A 6 -1.29 -10.90 10.61
C PHE A 6 -0.31 -9.80 10.24
N GLU A 7 -0.60 -9.12 9.16
CA GLU A 7 0.28 -8.13 8.56
C GLU A 7 -0.36 -6.74 8.57
N VAL A 8 0.46 -5.73 8.77
CA VAL A 8 0.10 -4.32 8.70
C VAL A 8 0.97 -3.64 7.65
N PHE A 9 0.35 -3.09 6.63
CA PHE A 9 1.01 -2.30 5.58
C PHE A 9 0.72 -0.83 5.77
N ILE A 10 1.74 0.02 5.69
CA ILE A 10 1.62 1.47 5.86
C ILE A 10 2.48 2.21 4.85
N ASP A 11 1.86 3.08 4.05
CA ASP A 11 2.51 4.04 3.16
C ASP A 11 2.13 5.46 3.60
N PRO A 12 3.03 6.17 4.30
CA PRO A 12 2.71 7.43 4.97
C PRO A 12 2.58 8.64 4.04
N ASP A 13 3.17 8.62 2.86
CA ASP A 13 3.14 9.75 1.91
C ASP A 13 2.29 9.48 0.66
N ASN A 14 1.72 8.29 0.56
CA ASN A 14 0.83 7.84 -0.51
C ASN A 14 1.50 7.82 -1.90
N ASP A 15 2.82 7.70 -1.96
CA ASP A 15 3.54 7.68 -3.23
C ASP A 15 3.71 6.26 -3.81
N GLY A 16 3.38 5.23 -3.02
CA GLY A 16 3.44 3.81 -3.38
C GLY A 16 4.83 3.19 -3.24
N HIS A 17 5.79 3.93 -2.69
CA HIS A 17 7.17 3.50 -2.49
C HIS A 17 7.57 3.66 -1.01
N ASN A 18 8.66 3.00 -0.60
CA ASN A 18 9.21 3.08 0.74
C ASN A 18 8.18 2.86 1.85
N TYR A 19 7.29 1.90 1.65
CA TYR A 19 6.25 1.57 2.60
C TYR A 19 6.70 0.50 3.60
N PHE A 20 6.03 0.47 4.73
CA PHE A 20 6.32 -0.42 5.85
C PHE A 20 5.43 -1.64 5.81
N GLU A 21 6.00 -2.78 6.20
CA GLU A 21 5.31 -4.03 6.46
C GLU A 21 5.73 -4.54 7.84
N ILE A 22 4.75 -4.91 8.64
CA ILE A 22 4.95 -5.46 9.97
C ILE A 22 4.06 -6.69 10.10
N GLU A 23 4.69 -7.85 10.25
CA GLU A 23 4.00 -9.13 10.42
C GLU A 23 4.11 -9.59 11.87
N VAL A 24 3.09 -10.26 12.38
CA VAL A 24 3.11 -10.90 13.69
C VAL A 24 2.36 -12.22 13.65
N ASN A 25 2.94 -13.28 14.21
CA ASN A 25 2.29 -14.58 14.33
C ASN A 25 1.66 -14.79 15.72
N ALA A 26 0.93 -15.89 15.89
CA ALA A 26 0.27 -16.24 17.15
C ALA A 26 1.23 -16.49 18.32
N ARG A 27 2.53 -16.58 18.06
CA ARG A 27 3.59 -16.68 19.09
C ARG A 27 4.17 -15.34 19.49
N ASN A 28 3.62 -14.25 18.97
CA ASN A 28 4.12 -12.89 19.14
C ASN A 28 5.55 -12.70 18.61
N VAL A 29 5.89 -13.39 17.53
CA VAL A 29 7.14 -13.15 16.81
C VAL A 29 6.87 -12.12 15.72
N LEU A 30 7.64 -11.05 15.74
CA LEU A 30 7.57 -9.96 14.76
C LEU A 30 8.54 -10.24 13.60
N PHE A 31 8.10 -9.87 12.41
CA PHE A 31 8.93 -9.73 11.23
C PHE A 31 8.55 -8.40 10.57
N ASP A 32 9.49 -7.50 10.44
CA ASP A 32 9.24 -6.15 9.94
C ASP A 32 10.30 -5.73 8.92
N LEU A 33 9.87 -4.94 7.95
CA LEU A 33 10.72 -4.53 6.84
C LEU A 33 10.17 -3.27 6.15
N ILE A 34 10.98 -2.70 5.30
CA ILE A 34 10.60 -1.63 4.38
C ILE A 34 10.71 -2.16 2.97
N LEU A 35 9.67 -1.95 2.16
CA LEU A 35 9.74 -2.18 0.73
C LEU A 35 10.04 -0.88 -0.01
N GLU A 36 11.09 -0.90 -0.83
CA GLU A 36 11.45 0.23 -1.69
C GLU A 36 10.30 0.57 -2.66
N LYS A 37 9.72 -0.45 -3.26
CA LYS A 37 8.56 -0.40 -4.16
C LYS A 37 7.91 -1.78 -4.27
N PRO A 38 6.70 -1.89 -4.85
CA PRO A 38 6.04 -3.19 -5.00
C PRO A 38 6.86 -4.21 -5.80
N TYR A 39 6.81 -5.48 -5.40
CA TYR A 39 7.53 -6.56 -6.08
C TYR A 39 7.21 -6.68 -7.56
N ARG A 40 5.96 -6.41 -7.97
CA ARG A 40 5.52 -6.46 -9.38
C ARG A 40 6.25 -5.48 -10.30
N VAL A 41 6.91 -4.47 -9.76
CA VAL A 41 7.73 -3.50 -10.49
C VAL A 41 9.22 -3.61 -10.16
N GLY A 42 9.64 -4.76 -9.63
CA GLY A 42 11.03 -5.08 -9.32
C GLY A 42 11.52 -4.46 -8.02
N GLY A 43 10.63 -4.26 -7.05
CA GLY A 43 11.01 -3.82 -5.71
C GLY A 43 11.76 -4.88 -4.92
N ASP A 44 12.59 -4.41 -4.03
CA ASP A 44 13.33 -5.18 -3.03
C ASP A 44 12.97 -4.68 -1.64
N PHE A 45 13.40 -5.39 -0.62
CA PHE A 45 13.07 -5.12 0.77
C PHE A 45 14.31 -4.90 1.64
N LEU A 46 14.17 -4.09 2.67
CA LEU A 46 15.20 -3.78 3.65
C LEU A 46 14.86 -4.48 4.97
N LEU A 47 15.47 -5.66 5.19
CA LEU A 47 15.33 -6.43 6.43
C LEU A 47 16.08 -5.83 7.62
N GLN A 48 16.97 -4.86 7.41
CA GLN A 48 17.75 -4.24 8.46
C GLN A 48 16.95 -3.18 9.24
N TRP A 49 15.75 -2.89 8.80
CA TRP A 49 14.86 -2.02 9.55
C TRP A 49 14.08 -2.82 10.59
N ASP A 50 14.23 -2.44 11.84
CA ASP A 50 13.37 -2.88 12.93
C ASP A 50 12.49 -1.70 13.34
N CYS A 51 11.20 -1.93 13.59
CA CYS A 51 10.28 -0.90 14.04
C CYS A 51 10.62 -0.46 15.48
N PRO A 52 11.34 0.66 15.68
CA PRO A 52 11.87 0.99 17.00
C PRO A 52 10.76 1.26 18.00
N GLY A 53 10.75 0.50 19.10
CA GLY A 53 9.82 0.66 20.21
C GLY A 53 8.41 0.11 19.96
N ILE A 54 8.21 -0.71 18.92
CA ILE A 54 6.95 -1.43 18.73
C ILE A 54 6.64 -2.30 19.96
N GLN A 55 5.39 -2.34 20.35
CA GLN A 55 4.87 -3.23 21.37
C GLN A 55 3.73 -4.05 20.76
N SER A 56 3.72 -5.35 21.01
CA SER A 56 2.68 -6.26 20.56
C SER A 56 2.29 -7.23 21.66
N ALA A 57 1.02 -7.64 21.64
CA ALA A 57 0.49 -8.64 22.55
C ALA A 57 -0.48 -9.53 21.79
N ILE A 58 -0.44 -10.83 22.09
CA ILE A 58 -1.31 -11.85 21.50
C ILE A 58 -2.21 -12.45 22.58
N TYR A 59 -3.47 -12.61 22.26
CA TYR A 59 -4.40 -13.43 23.04
C TYR A 59 -4.91 -14.57 22.18
N ILE A 60 -4.96 -15.79 22.74
CA ILE A 60 -5.44 -17.00 22.07
C ILE A 60 -6.60 -17.58 22.89
N ASP A 61 -7.78 -17.70 22.27
CA ASP A 61 -8.90 -18.50 22.80
C ASP A 61 -8.84 -19.89 22.19
N GLY A 62 -7.95 -20.71 22.75
CA GLY A 62 -7.57 -22.02 22.25
C GLY A 62 -6.21 -22.44 22.76
N THR A 63 -5.51 -23.26 22.01
CA THR A 63 -4.14 -23.72 22.32
C THR A 63 -3.19 -23.51 21.15
N LEU A 64 -1.94 -23.30 21.45
CA LEU A 64 -0.92 -23.08 20.42
C LEU A 64 -0.37 -24.41 19.91
N ASN A 65 -0.41 -24.62 18.59
CA ASN A 65 0.16 -25.79 17.90
C ASN A 65 -0.34 -27.16 18.43
N ASN A 66 -1.59 -27.24 18.88
CA ASN A 66 -2.21 -28.49 19.30
C ASN A 66 -3.31 -28.92 18.30
N PRO A 67 -3.07 -29.87 17.41
CA PRO A 67 -4.05 -30.27 16.39
C PRO A 67 -5.21 -31.13 16.94
N LYS A 68 -5.29 -31.38 18.28
CA LYS A 68 -6.28 -32.25 18.90
C LYS A 68 -7.50 -31.49 19.39
N ASP A 69 -7.44 -30.22 19.52
CA ASP A 69 -8.56 -29.36 19.93
C ASP A 69 -9.00 -28.42 18.80
N THR A 70 -10.00 -27.62 19.05
CA THR A 70 -10.50 -26.62 18.11
C THR A 70 -10.37 -25.25 18.73
N ASP A 71 -9.49 -24.46 18.18
CA ASP A 71 -9.32 -23.07 18.57
C ASP A 71 -10.50 -22.22 18.08
N LYS A 72 -10.82 -21.16 18.80
CA LYS A 72 -11.86 -20.23 18.38
C LYS A 72 -11.26 -19.06 17.59
N PHE A 73 -10.26 -18.41 18.17
CA PHE A 73 -9.56 -17.29 17.53
C PHE A 73 -8.26 -16.97 18.28
N TRP A 74 -7.45 -16.19 17.62
CA TRP A 74 -6.41 -15.38 18.25
C TRP A 74 -6.60 -13.92 17.86
N SER A 75 -6.11 -13.01 18.68
CA SER A 75 -6.13 -11.58 18.40
C SER A 75 -4.79 -10.94 18.71
N VAL A 76 -4.51 -9.84 18.05
CA VAL A 76 -3.32 -9.05 18.26
C VAL A 76 -3.71 -7.63 18.65
N GLU A 77 -2.97 -7.09 19.62
CA GLU A 77 -2.90 -5.66 19.91
C GLU A 77 -1.50 -5.17 19.61
N MET A 78 -1.37 -4.06 18.90
CA MET A 78 -0.08 -3.54 18.46
C MET A 78 -0.01 -2.04 18.67
N ALA A 79 1.04 -1.57 19.34
CA ALA A 79 1.35 -0.16 19.47
C ALA A 79 2.60 0.17 18.66
N ILE A 80 2.40 0.82 17.53
CA ILE A 80 3.46 1.20 16.59
C ILE A 80 3.82 2.66 16.85
N PRO A 81 5.06 2.96 17.28
CA PRO A 81 5.50 4.33 17.48
C PRO A 81 5.48 5.09 16.16
N ARG A 82 4.68 6.14 16.09
CA ARG A 82 4.55 6.93 14.86
C ARG A 82 5.87 7.47 14.30
N GLN A 83 6.86 7.70 15.16
CA GLN A 83 8.19 8.14 14.76
C GLN A 83 8.97 7.07 13.99
N ALA A 84 8.67 5.79 14.23
CA ALA A 84 9.27 4.68 13.49
C ALA A 84 8.84 4.64 12.02
N LEU A 85 7.66 5.20 11.71
CA LEU A 85 7.04 5.20 10.38
C LEU A 85 7.40 6.43 9.53
N THR A 86 8.49 7.12 9.85
CA THR A 86 8.94 8.28 9.10
C THR A 86 10.33 8.03 8.51
N LEU A 87 10.39 7.74 7.22
CA LEU A 87 11.65 7.57 6.49
C LEU A 87 12.28 8.89 6.03
N SER A 88 11.53 9.96 6.05
CA SER A 88 11.99 11.26 5.61
C SER A 88 11.75 12.31 6.69
N PHE A 89 12.52 13.38 6.61
CA PHE A 89 12.38 14.57 7.47
C PHE A 89 11.06 15.33 7.23
N ASN A 90 10.22 14.87 6.31
CA ASN A 90 8.91 15.44 6.06
C ASN A 90 7.99 15.09 7.22
N ASN A 91 7.35 16.10 7.76
CA ASN A 91 6.42 15.97 8.88
C ASN A 91 5.09 15.38 8.42
N LEU A 92 5.10 14.09 8.11
CA LEU A 92 3.93 13.33 7.64
C LEU A 92 2.91 13.06 8.75
N LEU A 93 3.28 13.31 10.01
CA LEU A 93 2.45 13.11 11.20
C LEU A 93 1.65 14.36 11.60
N LYS A 94 1.16 15.10 10.63
CA LYS A 94 0.32 16.28 10.86
C LYS A 94 -1.16 15.92 10.83
N ALA A 95 -1.92 16.58 11.68
CA ALA A 95 -3.37 16.60 11.56
C ALA A 95 -3.78 17.06 10.15
N GLY A 96 -4.75 16.36 9.58
CA GLY A 96 -5.20 16.57 8.19
C GLY A 96 -4.49 15.70 7.15
N ASN A 97 -3.38 15.04 7.51
CA ASN A 97 -2.71 14.12 6.60
C ASN A 97 -3.47 12.79 6.48
N THR A 98 -3.24 12.12 5.37
CA THR A 98 -3.81 10.81 5.05
C THR A 98 -2.69 9.87 4.68
N TRP A 99 -2.71 8.67 5.22
CA TRP A 99 -1.80 7.59 4.88
C TRP A 99 -2.54 6.48 4.14
N ARG A 100 -1.85 5.69 3.36
CA ARG A 100 -2.36 4.40 2.90
C ARG A 100 -2.07 3.34 3.94
N ILE A 101 -3.07 2.48 4.18
CA ILE A 101 -2.94 1.37 5.12
C ILE A 101 -3.72 0.17 4.61
N ASN A 102 -3.20 -1.03 4.84
CA ASN A 102 -3.96 -2.25 4.70
C ASN A 102 -3.60 -3.23 5.80
N PHE A 103 -4.46 -4.20 6.00
CA PHE A 103 -4.23 -5.34 6.86
C PHE A 103 -4.37 -6.60 6.04
N SER A 104 -3.51 -7.56 6.30
CA SER A 104 -3.55 -8.87 5.67
C SER A 104 -3.46 -9.97 6.71
N ARG A 105 -3.86 -11.14 6.31
CA ARG A 105 -3.70 -12.38 7.06
C ARG A 105 -3.27 -13.47 6.10
N VAL A 106 -2.19 -14.14 6.42
CA VAL A 106 -1.71 -15.33 5.72
C VAL A 106 -2.09 -16.57 6.52
N GLU A 107 -2.63 -17.57 5.85
CA GLU A 107 -3.08 -18.81 6.44
C GLU A 107 -2.50 -20.01 5.68
N TRP A 108 -1.72 -20.83 6.37
CA TRP A 108 -1.04 -22.02 5.83
C TRP A 108 -1.75 -23.35 6.13
N LEU A 109 -3.03 -23.32 6.43
CA LEU A 109 -3.82 -24.55 6.74
C LEU A 109 -3.86 -25.53 5.57
N LYS A 110 -3.72 -25.03 4.36
CA LYS A 110 -3.73 -25.82 3.12
C LYS A 110 -2.72 -25.25 2.13
N LYS A 111 -2.37 -26.03 1.13
CA LYS A 111 -1.62 -25.53 -0.03
C LYS A 111 -2.57 -25.42 -1.23
N PRO A 112 -2.65 -24.27 -1.95
CA PRO A 112 -1.88 -23.04 -1.66
C PRO A 112 -2.33 -22.35 -0.36
N GLU A 113 -1.49 -21.44 0.14
CA GLU A 113 -1.83 -20.55 1.24
C GLU A 113 -3.06 -19.69 0.90
N GLU A 114 -3.81 -19.27 1.92
CA GLU A 114 -4.93 -18.35 1.79
C GLU A 114 -4.52 -16.96 2.29
N ASN A 115 -4.69 -15.95 1.44
CA ASN A 115 -4.35 -14.56 1.75
C ASN A 115 -5.62 -13.73 1.81
N TRP A 116 -5.84 -13.06 2.92
CA TRP A 116 -7.02 -12.24 3.18
C TRP A 116 -6.58 -10.81 3.44
N VAL A 117 -7.28 -9.85 2.87
CA VAL A 117 -6.98 -8.43 3.02
C VAL A 117 -8.21 -7.65 3.49
N TRP A 118 -7.98 -6.64 4.31
CA TRP A 118 -9.05 -5.76 4.77
C TRP A 118 -9.64 -4.93 3.62
N ASN A 119 -8.79 -4.25 2.83
CA ASN A 119 -9.20 -3.52 1.65
C ASN A 119 -8.79 -4.29 0.39
N ALA A 120 -9.78 -4.71 -0.40
CA ALA A 120 -9.56 -5.57 -1.55
C ALA A 120 -8.65 -4.92 -2.60
N THR A 121 -7.58 -5.60 -2.94
CA THR A 121 -6.63 -5.17 -3.97
C THR A 121 -7.10 -5.48 -5.39
N GLY A 122 -8.04 -6.45 -5.52
CA GLY A 122 -8.58 -6.89 -6.83
C GLY A 122 -7.68 -7.85 -7.60
N ARG A 123 -6.53 -8.24 -7.03
CA ARG A 123 -5.60 -9.26 -7.53
C ARG A 123 -5.06 -10.07 -6.35
N ILE A 124 -4.48 -11.23 -6.61
CA ILE A 124 -3.72 -12.00 -5.60
C ILE A 124 -2.34 -11.35 -5.46
N ASP A 125 -2.33 -10.22 -4.82
CA ASP A 125 -1.14 -9.41 -4.51
C ASP A 125 -1.53 -8.42 -3.41
N MET A 126 -0.93 -8.52 -2.23
CA MET A 126 -1.20 -7.58 -1.14
C MET A 126 -0.34 -6.32 -1.24
N HIS A 127 0.77 -6.37 -1.98
CA HIS A 127 1.68 -5.25 -2.22
C HIS A 127 1.18 -4.30 -3.32
N MET A 128 -0.01 -3.74 -3.08
CA MET A 128 -0.66 -2.78 -3.97
C MET A 128 -1.05 -1.51 -3.21
N PRO A 129 -0.07 -0.65 -2.82
CA PRO A 129 -0.32 0.54 -2.01
C PRO A 129 -1.43 1.45 -2.59
N GLU A 130 -1.52 1.53 -3.90
CA GLU A 130 -2.56 2.30 -4.60
C GLU A 130 -3.99 1.77 -4.40
N ARG A 131 -4.12 0.53 -3.91
CA ARG A 131 -5.39 -0.13 -3.61
C ARG A 131 -5.73 -0.18 -2.13
N TRP A 132 -4.78 0.15 -1.25
CA TRP A 132 -5.02 0.13 0.18
C TRP A 132 -6.04 1.18 0.60
N GLY A 133 -6.61 1.01 1.78
CA GLY A 133 -7.49 1.99 2.40
C GLY A 133 -6.75 3.25 2.82
N TYR A 134 -7.49 4.21 3.36
CA TYR A 134 -6.93 5.46 3.86
C TYR A 134 -7.10 5.54 5.38
N MET A 135 -6.03 5.93 6.05
CA MET A 135 -6.05 6.33 7.45
C MET A 135 -5.88 7.84 7.52
N TYR A 136 -6.88 8.53 8.08
CA TYR A 136 -6.86 9.98 8.24
C TYR A 136 -6.40 10.37 9.64
N LEU A 137 -5.43 11.26 9.72
CA LEU A 137 -4.90 11.79 10.97
C LEU A 137 -5.72 13.02 11.39
N SER A 138 -6.80 12.80 12.14
CA SER A 138 -7.66 13.87 12.61
C SER A 138 -6.95 14.75 13.65
N GLY A 139 -7.18 16.07 13.57
CA GLY A 139 -6.78 17.02 14.61
C GLY A 139 -7.84 17.24 15.68
N LYS A 140 -8.95 16.51 15.62
CA LYS A 140 -10.05 16.63 16.59
C LYS A 140 -9.81 15.76 17.82
N THR A 141 -10.49 16.07 18.90
CA THR A 141 -10.54 15.20 20.08
C THR A 141 -11.29 13.92 19.79
N VAL A 142 -10.94 12.83 20.48
CA VAL A 142 -11.62 11.54 20.35
C VAL A 142 -13.12 11.70 20.58
N GLY A 143 -13.93 11.14 19.66
CA GLY A 143 -15.39 11.23 19.67
C GLY A 143 -15.98 12.46 18.96
N ALA A 144 -15.18 13.45 18.58
CA ALA A 144 -15.64 14.56 17.77
C ALA A 144 -15.80 14.15 16.30
N GLN A 145 -16.79 14.73 15.63
CA GLN A 145 -17.00 14.52 14.20
C GLN A 145 -15.89 15.22 13.41
N ASP A 146 -15.32 14.50 12.46
CA ASP A 146 -14.36 15.02 11.48
C ASP A 146 -14.63 14.40 10.12
N GLU A 147 -14.24 15.07 9.06
CA GLU A 147 -14.44 14.61 7.69
C GLU A 147 -13.08 14.43 7.00
N MET A 148 -12.82 13.21 6.57
CA MET A 148 -11.64 12.91 5.79
C MET A 148 -11.77 13.50 4.38
N LYS A 149 -10.74 14.22 3.96
CA LYS A 149 -10.57 14.62 2.56
C LYS A 149 -9.56 13.70 1.89
N TYR A 150 -9.91 13.20 0.71
CA TYR A 150 -8.95 12.44 -0.08
C TYR A 150 -7.75 13.32 -0.45
N PRO A 151 -6.53 12.76 -0.42
CA PRO A 151 -5.32 13.54 -0.70
C PRO A 151 -5.17 13.93 -2.18
N HIS A 152 -6.02 13.44 -3.06
CA HIS A 152 -6.00 13.70 -4.51
C HIS A 152 -7.39 13.53 -5.12
N ASP A 153 -7.58 14.06 -6.33
CA ASP A 153 -8.78 13.79 -7.13
C ASP A 153 -8.84 12.30 -7.48
N MET A 154 -9.82 11.60 -6.92
CA MET A 154 -9.97 10.15 -7.05
C MET A 154 -10.29 9.69 -8.48
N ASN A 155 -10.93 10.53 -9.30
CA ASN A 155 -11.24 10.17 -10.69
C ASN A 155 -9.97 10.24 -11.54
N VAL A 156 -9.21 11.32 -11.39
CA VAL A 156 -7.92 11.47 -12.07
C VAL A 156 -6.97 10.35 -11.65
N TYR A 157 -6.86 10.10 -10.35
CA TYR A 157 -6.02 9.03 -9.80
C TYR A 157 -6.38 7.66 -10.39
N LYS A 158 -7.66 7.29 -10.39
CA LYS A 158 -8.12 6.01 -10.97
C LYS A 158 -7.81 5.90 -12.47
N ASN A 159 -7.97 6.97 -13.22
CA ASN A 159 -7.66 6.98 -14.66
C ASN A 159 -6.16 6.77 -14.92
N MET A 160 -5.29 7.40 -14.12
CA MET A 160 -3.84 7.20 -14.23
C MET A 160 -3.46 5.74 -13.95
N TRP A 161 -4.02 5.14 -12.89
CA TRP A 161 -3.76 3.74 -12.57
C TRP A 161 -4.34 2.77 -13.60
N ALA A 162 -5.45 3.09 -14.25
CA ALA A 162 -5.96 2.30 -15.37
C ALA A 162 -4.96 2.25 -16.53
N VAL A 163 -4.32 3.39 -16.86
CA VAL A 163 -3.24 3.43 -17.85
C VAL A 163 -2.05 2.60 -17.39
N PHE A 164 -1.64 2.74 -16.12
CA PHE A 164 -0.52 1.98 -15.56
C PHE A 164 -0.72 0.47 -15.73
N TYR A 165 -1.87 -0.07 -15.34
CA TYR A 165 -2.17 -1.49 -15.49
C TYR A 165 -2.22 -1.94 -16.94
N ALA A 166 -2.84 -1.15 -17.82
CA ALA A 166 -2.88 -1.46 -19.25
C ALA A 166 -1.47 -1.48 -19.88
N GLN A 167 -0.57 -0.61 -19.41
CA GLN A 167 0.83 -0.60 -19.83
C GLN A 167 1.59 -1.83 -19.31
N GLN A 168 1.35 -2.24 -18.05
CA GLN A 168 1.94 -3.47 -17.52
C GLN A 168 1.52 -4.69 -18.32
N ASP A 169 0.23 -4.83 -18.61
CA ASP A 169 -0.31 -5.94 -19.39
C ASP A 169 0.28 -5.93 -20.81
N SER A 170 0.31 -4.76 -21.48
CA SER A 170 0.94 -4.61 -22.79
C SER A 170 2.42 -4.98 -22.80
N TYR A 171 3.16 -4.50 -21.79
CA TYR A 171 4.60 -4.77 -21.71
C TYR A 171 4.90 -6.25 -21.42
N ASN A 172 4.08 -6.91 -20.62
CA ASN A 172 4.20 -8.34 -20.35
C ASN A 172 4.05 -9.16 -21.64
N GLU A 173 3.11 -8.79 -22.49
CA GLU A 173 2.82 -9.48 -23.75
C GLU A 173 3.79 -9.14 -24.88
N THR A 174 4.09 -7.84 -25.06
CA THR A 174 4.74 -7.33 -26.27
C THR A 174 6.15 -6.77 -26.04
N LYS A 175 6.53 -6.58 -24.77
CA LYS A 175 7.77 -5.89 -24.36
C LYS A 175 7.85 -4.44 -24.85
N LYS A 176 6.68 -3.81 -25.06
CA LYS A 176 6.58 -2.41 -25.53
C LYS A 176 5.48 -1.68 -24.76
N TYR A 177 5.73 -0.39 -24.52
CA TYR A 177 4.70 0.53 -24.09
C TYR A 177 3.89 1.03 -25.27
N LYS A 178 2.58 1.18 -25.09
CA LYS A 178 1.64 1.65 -26.09
C LYS A 178 1.22 3.09 -25.83
N THR A 179 0.85 3.82 -26.86
CA THR A 179 0.21 5.13 -26.74
C THR A 179 -1.17 5.01 -26.07
N LEU A 180 -1.69 6.10 -25.51
CA LEU A 180 -3.04 6.12 -24.94
C LEU A 180 -4.11 5.74 -25.97
N ALA A 181 -3.92 6.10 -27.24
CA ALA A 181 -4.84 5.74 -28.33
C ALA A 181 -4.84 4.24 -28.59
N GLU A 182 -3.68 3.59 -28.62
CA GLU A 182 -3.56 2.14 -28.80
C GLU A 182 -4.14 1.35 -27.61
N LEU A 183 -4.17 1.95 -26.43
CA LEU A 183 -4.80 1.39 -25.24
C LEU A 183 -6.32 1.68 -25.16
N GLY A 184 -6.88 2.48 -26.08
CA GLY A 184 -8.28 2.91 -26.03
C GLY A 184 -8.57 3.96 -24.95
N LEU A 185 -7.54 4.64 -24.41
CA LEU A 185 -7.61 5.57 -23.29
C LEU A 185 -7.32 7.04 -23.68
N ALA A 186 -7.39 7.37 -24.96
CA ALA A 186 -7.05 8.71 -25.49
C ALA A 186 -7.86 9.86 -24.87
N ASN A 187 -9.08 9.60 -24.40
CA ASN A 187 -9.98 10.62 -23.85
C ASN A 187 -9.91 10.75 -22.31
N ALA A 188 -8.90 10.16 -21.68
CA ALA A 188 -8.80 10.15 -20.21
C ALA A 188 -8.31 11.49 -19.60
N GLY A 189 -8.07 12.52 -20.40
CA GLY A 189 -7.52 13.81 -19.94
C GLY A 189 -6.09 13.71 -19.45
N LEU A 190 -5.35 12.71 -19.94
CA LEU A 190 -3.98 12.40 -19.54
C LEU A 190 -3.00 12.67 -20.67
N THR A 191 -1.76 12.99 -20.31
CA THR A 191 -0.62 12.94 -21.23
C THR A 191 0.27 11.75 -20.89
N PHE A 192 0.90 11.19 -21.91
CA PHE A 192 1.73 10.00 -21.77
C PHE A 192 3.02 10.19 -22.56
N GLU A 193 4.14 10.06 -21.88
CA GLU A 193 5.47 10.16 -22.47
C GLU A 193 6.22 8.88 -22.15
N SER A 194 6.84 8.26 -23.16
CA SER A 194 7.58 7.02 -22.99
C SER A 194 8.87 6.98 -23.78
N THR A 195 9.81 6.20 -23.23
CA THR A 195 10.99 5.67 -23.91
C THR A 195 10.85 4.18 -24.09
N SER A 196 11.88 3.49 -24.55
CA SER A 196 11.88 2.02 -24.58
C SER A 196 11.92 1.37 -23.17
N ALA A 197 12.37 2.11 -22.16
CA ALA A 197 12.64 1.58 -20.82
C ALA A 197 11.70 2.12 -19.73
N SER A 198 11.07 3.28 -19.96
CA SER A 198 10.29 3.97 -18.94
C SER A 198 9.16 4.79 -19.53
N TYR A 199 8.19 5.16 -18.69
CA TYR A 199 7.16 6.14 -19.05
C TYR A 199 6.73 7.00 -17.87
N GLN A 200 6.06 8.11 -18.19
CA GLN A 200 5.31 8.92 -17.24
C GLN A 200 3.91 9.19 -17.78
N ILE A 201 2.94 9.09 -16.87
CA ILE A 201 1.56 9.52 -17.06
C ILE A 201 1.41 10.82 -16.29
N ARG A 202 0.89 11.87 -16.93
CA ARG A 202 0.69 13.18 -16.29
C ARG A 202 -0.77 13.61 -16.44
N ALA A 203 -1.29 14.25 -15.41
CA ALA A 203 -2.63 14.82 -15.40
C ALA A 203 -2.61 16.20 -14.78
N GLU A 204 -3.11 17.20 -15.48
CA GLU A 204 -3.34 18.51 -14.89
C GLU A 204 -4.61 18.49 -14.05
N VAL A 205 -4.53 19.00 -12.82
CA VAL A 205 -5.66 19.15 -11.90
C VAL A 205 -5.81 20.63 -11.53
N PRO A 206 -6.45 21.43 -12.40
CA PRO A 206 -6.52 22.88 -12.23
C PRO A 206 -7.19 23.31 -10.93
N ALA A 207 -8.18 22.54 -10.44
CA ALA A 207 -8.85 22.82 -9.18
C ALA A 207 -7.90 22.77 -7.96
N GLU A 208 -6.81 22.03 -8.06
CA GLU A 208 -5.77 21.94 -7.02
C GLU A 208 -4.54 22.80 -7.36
N GLY A 209 -4.42 23.32 -8.57
CA GLY A 209 -3.20 23.98 -9.08
C GLY A 209 -2.01 23.03 -9.19
N MET A 210 -2.28 21.74 -9.41
CA MET A 210 -1.28 20.67 -9.38
C MET A 210 -1.24 19.89 -10.70
N VAL A 211 -0.11 19.27 -10.94
CA VAL A 211 0.06 18.20 -11.94
C VAL A 211 0.33 16.92 -11.21
N TYR A 212 -0.46 15.88 -11.47
CA TYR A 212 -0.24 14.54 -10.95
C TYR A 212 0.66 13.76 -11.91
N ILE A 213 1.56 12.98 -11.36
CA ILE A 213 2.52 12.20 -12.14
C ILE A 213 2.55 10.78 -11.58
N LEU A 214 2.52 9.80 -12.48
CA LEU A 214 2.66 8.38 -12.18
C LEU A 214 3.65 7.77 -13.17
N ASN A 215 4.71 7.14 -12.67
CA ASN A 215 5.73 6.52 -13.51
C ASN A 215 5.52 5.00 -13.69
N ASN A 216 6.36 4.40 -14.51
CA ASN A 216 6.33 2.96 -14.80
C ASN A 216 6.69 2.06 -13.59
N GLU A 217 7.22 2.61 -12.53
CA GLU A 217 7.50 1.90 -11.27
C GLU A 217 6.35 2.02 -10.26
N GLY A 218 5.24 2.67 -10.64
CA GLY A 218 4.09 2.87 -9.77
C GLY A 218 4.30 3.94 -8.70
N ARG A 219 5.30 4.80 -8.87
CA ARG A 219 5.47 5.96 -7.99
C ARG A 219 4.54 7.09 -8.43
N PHE A 220 3.72 7.57 -7.48
CA PHE A 220 2.78 8.66 -7.66
C PHE A 220 3.22 9.90 -6.87
N TRP A 221 3.27 11.06 -7.52
CA TRP A 221 3.55 12.33 -6.82
C TRP A 221 2.83 13.51 -7.48
N LYS A 222 2.94 14.66 -6.86
CA LYS A 222 2.33 15.91 -7.32
C LYS A 222 3.38 17.02 -7.44
N GLU A 223 3.25 17.83 -8.48
CA GLU A 223 4.04 19.04 -8.71
C GLU A 223 3.11 20.25 -8.81
N LYS A 224 3.58 21.42 -8.38
CA LYS A 224 2.86 22.68 -8.64
C LYS A 224 2.93 22.99 -10.13
N LYS A 225 1.79 23.47 -10.66
CA LYS A 225 1.71 23.92 -12.04
C LYS A 225 2.44 25.26 -12.23
#